data_8b3c2f88202eec5d328089c5fc99beec
#
_entry.id   8b3c2f88202eec5d328089c5fc99beec
#
_cell.length_a   1.000
_cell.length_b   1.000
_cell.length_c   1.000
_cell.angle_alpha   90.00
_cell.angle_beta   90.00
_cell.angle_gamma   90.00
#
_symmetry.space_group_name_H-M   'P 1'
#
loop_
_entity.id
_entity.type
_entity.pdbx_description
1 polymer ?
#
loop_
_entity_poly.entity_id
_entity_poly.type
_entity_poly.pdbx_seq_one_letter_code
_entity_poly.pdbx_strand_id
1 'polypeptide(L)'
;MRRLALVSCALAGLACSRHDLVDYAMTSAHRPSASTLVLPGGALVLAGDLHCHVAPPDDPGDVTRGLDRTIELARKEKLDFVVFTPHVGARFYLDADARGFVADGQRALRKSIDAAKSEGLVLIPGFEYTDHQYGHVGASFADLDAVLADVPLETKADPARFFERWVARGGLLSIHHPFVTPLPGSSFAMAKVDLSWRPFTQKGPFPAEIDAITRLAHGLEVFNLTATHLRDRYLLGDGEASLRASFTGLDAEVRKQRRRLAAFGGSDSHEDHLRASTFVVAAARTRLAIREGLELGRTCVRDALACSFSAQAEGGPVARVGDALEGVTQLSLSVEGEDAEVFVDGKAYPKASVVTVPPTCTVLRARSGKGWSSPIYANCGL
;
A
#
# COMPACT_ATOMS: atom_id res chain seq x y z
N MET A 1 18.56 -32.77 -7.47
CA MET A 1 17.56 -31.71 -7.23
C MET A 1 18.07 -30.57 -6.37
N ARG A 2 18.96 -30.70 -5.38
CA ARG A 2 19.51 -29.58 -4.56
C ARG A 2 20.42 -28.61 -5.31
N ARG A 3 21.02 -28.98 -6.44
CA ARG A 3 21.91 -28.08 -7.22
C ARG A 3 21.17 -27.09 -8.15
N LEU A 4 19.94 -27.39 -8.55
CA LEU A 4 19.13 -26.46 -9.37
C LEU A 4 18.53 -25.32 -8.52
N ALA A 5 18.18 -25.59 -7.25
CA ALA A 5 17.67 -24.54 -6.37
C ALA A 5 18.73 -23.46 -6.04
N LEU A 6 20.00 -23.85 -5.89
CA LEU A 6 21.11 -22.95 -5.65
C LEU A 6 21.43 -22.05 -6.85
N VAL A 7 21.22 -22.53 -8.08
CA VAL A 7 21.43 -21.74 -9.30
C VAL A 7 20.29 -20.70 -9.48
N SER A 8 19.07 -21.05 -9.11
CA SER A 8 17.93 -20.10 -9.17
C SER A 8 18.06 -18.97 -8.14
N CYS A 9 18.54 -19.27 -6.93
CA CYS A 9 18.81 -18.22 -5.93
C CYS A 9 20.01 -17.34 -6.32
N ALA A 10 21.05 -17.88 -6.94
CA ALA A 10 22.19 -17.11 -7.41
C ALA A 10 21.83 -16.20 -8.59
N LEU A 11 20.93 -16.61 -9.47
CA LEU A 11 20.44 -15.78 -10.57
C LEU A 11 19.47 -14.67 -10.09
N ALA A 12 18.68 -14.94 -9.07
CA ALA A 12 17.86 -13.91 -8.42
C ALA A 12 18.73 -12.88 -7.67
N GLY A 13 19.80 -13.32 -7.00
CA GLY A 13 20.76 -12.45 -6.31
C GLY A 13 21.61 -11.57 -7.26
N LEU A 14 21.88 -12.05 -8.48
CA LEU A 14 22.57 -11.26 -9.51
C LEU A 14 21.64 -10.23 -10.19
N ALA A 15 20.33 -10.40 -10.06
CA ALA A 15 19.34 -9.52 -10.65
C ALA A 15 19.10 -8.22 -9.84
N CYS A 16 19.50 -8.18 -8.57
CA CYS A 16 19.41 -7.02 -7.69
C CYS A 16 20.72 -6.27 -7.58
N SER A 17 21.37 -5.87 -8.69
CA SER A 17 22.53 -5.02 -8.61
C SER A 17 22.14 -3.59 -8.19
N ARG A 18 22.80 -3.07 -7.15
CA ARG A 18 22.59 -1.77 -6.52
C ARG A 18 22.41 -0.58 -7.48
N HIS A 19 23.05 -0.61 -8.64
CA HIS A 19 23.05 0.50 -9.59
C HIS A 19 21.71 0.67 -10.32
N ASP A 20 20.97 -0.39 -10.47
CA ASP A 20 19.84 -0.46 -11.38
C ASP A 20 18.55 0.10 -10.78
N LEU A 21 18.38 -0.03 -9.47
CA LEU A 21 17.22 0.50 -8.75
C LEU A 21 17.31 2.02 -8.55
N VAL A 22 18.53 2.56 -8.45
CA VAL A 22 18.75 4.00 -8.28
C VAL A 22 18.39 4.76 -9.55
N ASP A 23 18.73 4.27 -10.72
CA ASP A 23 18.49 4.94 -12.00
C ASP A 23 17.00 4.95 -12.38
N TYR A 24 16.28 3.87 -12.10
CA TYR A 24 14.84 3.79 -12.38
C TYR A 24 14.00 4.79 -11.57
N ALA A 25 14.44 5.07 -10.35
CA ALA A 25 13.72 5.95 -9.45
C ALA A 25 13.92 7.45 -9.71
N MET A 26 14.87 7.83 -10.55
CA MET A 26 15.47 9.17 -10.54
C MET A 26 14.89 10.19 -11.49
N THR A 27 13.92 9.88 -12.30
CA THR A 27 13.36 10.87 -13.24
C THR A 27 12.42 11.90 -12.61
N SER A 28 12.37 12.02 -11.28
CA SER A 28 11.54 13.02 -10.60
C SER A 28 12.37 14.25 -10.16
N ALA A 29 13.04 14.92 -11.10
CA ALA A 29 13.65 16.22 -10.84
C ALA A 29 12.64 17.32 -10.43
N HIS A 30 11.36 17.03 -10.43
CA HIS A 30 10.25 17.93 -10.16
C HIS A 30 9.31 17.44 -9.05
N ARG A 31 9.82 16.77 -8.01
CA ARG A 31 8.99 16.56 -6.83
C ARG A 31 8.91 17.86 -6.02
N PRO A 32 7.76 18.54 -5.98
CA PRO A 32 7.52 19.40 -4.85
C PRO A 32 7.65 18.52 -3.62
N SER A 33 8.35 18.99 -2.59
CA SER A 33 8.27 18.34 -1.29
C SER A 33 6.78 18.26 -0.95
N ALA A 34 6.23 17.05 -0.78
CA ALA A 34 4.82 16.92 -0.46
C ALA A 34 4.45 17.70 0.81
N SER A 35 5.40 17.84 1.74
CA SER A 35 5.25 18.67 2.94
C SER A 35 4.97 20.15 2.67
N THR A 36 5.13 20.64 1.43
CA THR A 36 4.76 22.01 1.02
C THR A 36 3.39 22.08 0.37
N LEU A 37 2.77 20.96 0.02
CA LEU A 37 1.44 20.94 -0.58
C LEU A 37 0.39 20.98 0.54
N VAL A 38 -0.33 22.11 0.61
CA VAL A 38 -1.45 22.31 1.51
C VAL A 38 -2.71 22.46 0.67
N LEU A 39 -3.67 21.56 0.89
CA LEU A 39 -4.94 21.60 0.19
C LEU A 39 -5.85 22.69 0.74
N PRO A 40 -6.84 23.19 -0.02
CA PRO A 40 -7.86 24.10 0.48
C PRO A 40 -8.50 23.56 1.77
N GLY A 41 -8.57 24.39 2.82
CA GLY A 41 -8.99 23.97 4.17
C GLY A 41 -7.85 23.58 5.11
N GLY A 42 -6.57 23.72 4.67
CA GLY A 42 -5.39 23.57 5.54
C GLY A 42 -4.90 22.13 5.73
N ALA A 43 -5.49 21.14 5.05
CA ALA A 43 -5.02 19.76 5.12
C ALA A 43 -3.66 19.61 4.44
N LEU A 44 -2.75 18.88 5.10
CA LEU A 44 -1.40 18.58 4.60
C LEU A 44 -1.43 17.37 3.67
N VAL A 45 -0.59 17.37 2.65
CA VAL A 45 -0.28 16.17 1.87
C VAL A 45 1.06 15.63 2.31
N LEU A 46 1.05 14.54 3.07
CA LEU A 46 2.24 13.93 3.66
C LEU A 46 2.78 12.82 2.76
N ALA A 47 4.07 12.88 2.45
CA ALA A 47 4.76 11.89 1.65
C ALA A 47 5.27 10.72 2.51
N GLY A 48 5.03 9.48 2.10
CA GLY A 48 5.52 8.34 2.85
C GLY A 48 5.68 7.06 2.05
N ASP A 49 6.17 6.06 2.76
CA ASP A 49 6.30 4.71 2.30
C ASP A 49 5.53 3.77 3.23
N LEU A 50 4.62 2.96 2.67
CA LEU A 50 3.80 2.02 3.45
C LEU A 50 4.35 0.58 3.45
N HIS A 51 5.43 0.32 2.71
CA HIS A 51 6.01 -1.00 2.57
C HIS A 51 7.54 -0.91 2.56
N CYS A 52 8.14 -1.03 3.74
CA CYS A 52 9.56 -0.82 3.96
C CYS A 52 10.14 -1.87 4.92
N HIS A 53 11.06 -2.69 4.45
CA HIS A 53 11.73 -3.72 5.26
C HIS A 53 12.90 -3.15 6.06
N VAL A 54 13.21 -3.80 7.18
CA VAL A 54 14.28 -3.38 8.11
C VAL A 54 14.85 -4.57 8.88
N ALA A 55 16.16 -4.69 8.95
CA ALA A 55 16.86 -5.71 9.72
C ALA A 55 17.56 -5.11 10.96
N PRO A 56 17.38 -5.66 12.18
CA PRO A 56 16.32 -6.59 12.53
C PRO A 56 14.94 -5.93 12.55
N PRO A 57 13.81 -6.64 12.54
CA PRO A 57 13.64 -8.10 12.74
C PRO A 57 13.86 -8.97 11.51
N ASP A 58 13.91 -8.39 10.29
CA ASP A 58 14.20 -9.18 9.09
C ASP A 58 15.59 -9.84 9.16
N ASP A 59 15.77 -10.91 8.40
CA ASP A 59 17.07 -11.56 8.24
C ASP A 59 18.04 -10.61 7.52
N PRO A 60 19.24 -10.34 8.08
CA PRO A 60 20.23 -9.47 7.44
C PRO A 60 20.79 -10.05 6.12
N GLY A 61 20.53 -11.30 5.80
CA GLY A 61 20.82 -11.90 4.51
C GLY A 61 19.83 -11.51 3.41
N ASP A 62 18.63 -11.11 3.80
CA ASP A 62 17.56 -10.69 2.90
C ASP A 62 17.41 -9.17 2.88
N VAL A 63 17.43 -8.54 4.06
CA VAL A 63 17.32 -7.10 4.23
C VAL A 63 18.64 -6.54 4.75
N THR A 64 19.36 -5.78 3.92
CA THR A 64 20.71 -5.29 4.26
C THR A 64 20.71 -3.98 5.05
N ARG A 65 19.52 -3.39 5.33
CA ARG A 65 19.37 -2.06 5.90
C ARG A 65 18.76 -2.08 7.29
N GLY A 66 19.44 -1.43 8.24
CA GLY A 66 18.93 -1.19 9.58
C GLY A 66 18.08 0.09 9.71
N LEU A 67 17.51 0.30 10.92
CA LEU A 67 16.64 1.44 11.22
C LEU A 67 17.32 2.80 10.97
N ASP A 68 18.54 3.01 11.46
CA ASP A 68 19.24 4.30 11.31
C ASP A 68 19.47 4.66 9.84
N ARG A 69 19.87 3.67 9.04
CA ARG A 69 20.06 3.88 7.60
C ARG A 69 18.74 4.16 6.90
N THR A 70 17.64 3.53 7.32
CA THR A 70 16.30 3.82 6.79
C THR A 70 15.87 5.25 7.11
N ILE A 71 16.13 5.74 8.32
CA ILE A 71 15.85 7.12 8.73
C ILE A 71 16.65 8.11 7.90
N GLU A 72 17.94 7.83 7.67
CA GLU A 72 18.82 8.67 6.82
C GLU A 72 18.26 8.77 5.39
N LEU A 73 17.89 7.63 4.79
CA LEU A 73 17.32 7.59 3.44
C LEU A 73 15.96 8.30 3.37
N ALA A 74 15.08 8.08 4.35
CA ALA A 74 13.79 8.74 4.41
C ALA A 74 13.93 10.27 4.45
N ARG A 75 14.89 10.78 5.21
CA ARG A 75 15.19 12.21 5.24
C ARG A 75 15.74 12.72 3.91
N LYS A 76 16.67 11.98 3.29
CA LYS A 76 17.21 12.29 1.97
C LYS A 76 16.09 12.37 0.91
N GLU A 77 15.15 11.44 0.97
CA GLU A 77 14.00 11.37 0.08
C GLU A 77 12.84 12.30 0.50
N LYS A 78 13.01 13.07 1.58
CA LYS A 78 12.04 14.03 2.11
C LYS A 78 10.69 13.37 2.45
N LEU A 79 10.73 12.18 3.04
CA LEU A 79 9.53 11.52 3.54
C LEU A 79 9.05 12.18 4.83
N ASP A 80 7.74 12.23 5.02
CA ASP A 80 7.07 12.65 6.24
C ASP A 80 6.80 11.46 7.17
N PHE A 81 6.68 10.25 6.59
CA PHE A 81 6.47 9.03 7.37
C PHE A 81 7.01 7.78 6.67
N VAL A 82 7.30 6.75 7.47
CA VAL A 82 7.64 5.39 7.01
C VAL A 82 6.90 4.37 7.86
N VAL A 83 6.25 3.40 7.21
CA VAL A 83 5.70 2.21 7.85
C VAL A 83 6.69 1.07 7.65
N PHE A 84 7.20 0.53 8.76
CA PHE A 84 8.09 -0.62 8.74
C PHE A 84 7.27 -1.91 8.66
N THR A 85 7.60 -2.75 7.71
CA THR A 85 6.89 -3.99 7.42
C THR A 85 7.83 -5.19 7.32
N PRO A 86 8.62 -5.49 8.38
CA PRO A 86 9.46 -6.68 8.36
C PRO A 86 8.62 -7.95 8.16
N HIS A 87 9.20 -8.96 7.52
CA HIS A 87 8.52 -10.20 7.21
C HIS A 87 8.08 -10.96 8.46
N VAL A 88 6.87 -11.48 8.42
CA VAL A 88 6.32 -12.38 9.42
C VAL A 88 5.67 -13.56 8.71
N GLY A 89 6.21 -14.75 8.91
CA GLY A 89 5.72 -15.97 8.27
C GLY A 89 4.25 -16.23 8.58
N ALA A 90 3.54 -16.78 7.59
CA ALA A 90 2.12 -17.07 7.69
C ALA A 90 1.77 -17.91 8.93
N ARG A 91 0.62 -17.58 9.54
CA ARG A 91 0.06 -18.29 10.70
C ARG A 91 0.93 -18.32 11.96
N PHE A 92 1.89 -17.39 12.07
CA PHE A 92 2.73 -17.28 13.28
C PHE A 92 1.91 -17.22 14.56
N TYR A 93 0.72 -16.66 14.52
CA TYR A 93 -0.18 -16.51 15.66
C TYR A 93 -0.79 -17.84 16.15
N LEU A 94 -0.73 -18.91 15.37
CA LEU A 94 -1.23 -20.25 15.75
C LEU A 94 -0.21 -21.10 16.51
N ASP A 95 1.07 -20.77 16.42
CA ASP A 95 2.17 -21.47 17.09
C ASP A 95 2.73 -20.60 18.21
N ALA A 96 2.90 -21.17 19.42
CA ALA A 96 3.31 -20.41 20.60
C ALA A 96 4.75 -19.88 20.47
N ASP A 97 5.66 -20.69 19.93
CA ASP A 97 7.08 -20.34 19.80
C ASP A 97 7.25 -19.29 18.70
N ALA A 98 6.63 -19.53 17.53
CA ALA A 98 6.61 -18.56 16.43
C ALA A 98 6.00 -17.23 16.86
N ARG A 99 4.89 -17.25 17.60
CA ARG A 99 4.24 -16.06 18.14
C ARG A 99 5.14 -15.30 19.12
N GLY A 100 5.82 -16.02 20.02
CA GLY A 100 6.80 -15.45 20.95
C GLY A 100 7.93 -14.76 20.20
N PHE A 101 8.54 -15.44 19.25
CA PHE A 101 9.62 -14.91 18.43
C PHE A 101 9.23 -13.63 17.66
N VAL A 102 8.07 -13.63 16.99
CA VAL A 102 7.56 -12.46 16.26
C VAL A 102 7.26 -11.31 17.21
N ALA A 103 6.62 -11.58 18.36
CA ALA A 103 6.31 -10.56 19.36
C ALA A 103 7.59 -9.92 19.93
N ASP A 104 8.65 -10.69 20.18
CA ASP A 104 9.94 -10.17 20.65
C ASP A 104 10.60 -9.27 19.60
N GLY A 105 10.62 -9.69 18.35
CA GLY A 105 11.13 -8.88 17.23
C GLY A 105 10.38 -7.56 17.08
N GLN A 106 9.05 -7.60 17.13
CA GLN A 106 8.21 -6.41 17.01
C GLN A 106 8.35 -5.46 18.21
N ARG A 107 8.50 -5.98 19.44
CA ARG A 107 8.79 -5.17 20.65
C ARG A 107 10.16 -4.48 20.54
N ALA A 108 11.18 -5.21 20.06
CA ALA A 108 12.52 -4.66 19.84
C ALA A 108 12.51 -3.53 18.80
N LEU A 109 11.83 -3.75 17.66
CA LEU A 109 11.67 -2.73 16.61
C LEU A 109 10.94 -1.48 17.15
N ARG A 110 9.82 -1.66 17.85
CA ARG A 110 9.06 -0.55 18.44
C ARG A 110 9.92 0.25 19.43
N LYS A 111 10.64 -0.43 20.32
CA LYS A 111 11.56 0.22 21.26
C LYS A 111 12.63 1.04 20.54
N SER A 112 13.18 0.50 19.45
CA SER A 112 14.17 1.20 18.62
C SER A 112 13.57 2.42 17.90
N ILE A 113 12.36 2.29 17.38
CA ILE A 113 11.60 3.38 16.74
C ILE A 113 11.31 4.51 17.76
N ASP A 114 10.88 4.16 18.98
CA ASP A 114 10.54 5.16 20.02
C ASP A 114 11.79 5.86 20.58
N ALA A 115 12.94 5.20 20.55
CA ALA A 115 14.24 5.76 20.94
C ALA A 115 14.92 6.58 19.82
N ALA A 116 14.47 6.40 18.57
CA ALA A 116 15.14 7.01 17.40
C ALA A 116 14.93 8.54 17.36
N LYS A 117 16.00 9.25 17.00
CA LYS A 117 15.93 10.68 16.71
C LYS A 117 15.35 10.88 15.31
N SER A 118 14.05 11.03 15.21
CA SER A 118 13.31 11.12 13.93
C SER A 118 12.58 12.45 13.76
N GLU A 119 13.15 13.56 14.20
CA GLU A 119 12.53 14.88 14.11
C GLU A 119 11.95 15.16 12.70
N GLY A 120 10.67 15.49 12.63
CA GLY A 120 9.96 15.76 11.39
C GLY A 120 9.59 14.51 10.57
N LEU A 121 10.00 13.30 10.96
CA LEU A 121 9.68 12.04 10.32
C LEU A 121 8.87 11.15 11.28
N VAL A 122 7.70 10.71 10.86
CA VAL A 122 6.83 9.82 11.65
C VAL A 122 7.17 8.36 11.32
N LEU A 123 7.69 7.64 12.29
CA LEU A 123 8.02 6.21 12.18
C LEU A 123 6.85 5.38 12.72
N ILE A 124 6.40 4.42 11.94
CA ILE A 124 5.20 3.62 12.25
C ILE A 124 5.59 2.14 12.23
N PRO A 125 5.50 1.43 13.37
CA PRO A 125 5.76 0.00 13.42
C PRO A 125 4.61 -0.78 12.78
N GLY A 126 4.96 -1.87 12.12
CA GLY A 126 4.06 -2.81 11.49
C GLY A 126 4.82 -4.08 11.11
N PHE A 127 4.23 -4.93 10.31
CA PHE A 127 4.84 -6.11 9.73
C PHE A 127 4.17 -6.48 8.42
N GLU A 128 4.86 -7.25 7.60
CA GLU A 128 4.28 -7.91 6.44
C GLU A 128 3.98 -9.38 6.79
N TYR A 129 2.68 -9.73 6.84
CA TYR A 129 2.25 -11.12 6.88
C TYR A 129 2.56 -11.77 5.53
N THR A 130 3.56 -12.64 5.53
CA THR A 130 4.12 -13.24 4.32
C THR A 130 3.59 -14.65 4.15
N ASP A 131 2.64 -14.82 3.24
CA ASP A 131 2.10 -16.13 2.87
C ASP A 131 2.44 -16.44 1.41
N HIS A 132 3.45 -17.30 1.22
CA HIS A 132 3.91 -17.66 -0.12
C HIS A 132 2.86 -18.42 -0.96
N GLN A 133 1.80 -18.92 -0.32
CA GLN A 133 0.70 -19.59 -1.02
C GLN A 133 -0.39 -18.62 -1.45
N TYR A 134 -0.68 -17.58 -0.66
CA TYR A 134 -1.84 -16.72 -0.88
C TYR A 134 -1.51 -15.26 -1.13
N GLY A 135 -0.29 -14.81 -0.87
CA GLY A 135 0.18 -13.43 -1.06
C GLY A 135 0.52 -12.74 0.25
N HIS A 136 0.80 -11.44 0.20
CA HIS A 136 1.35 -10.69 1.31
C HIS A 136 0.42 -9.57 1.77
N VAL A 137 0.50 -9.24 3.07
CA VAL A 137 -0.35 -8.23 3.70
C VAL A 137 0.43 -7.39 4.70
N GLY A 138 0.42 -6.09 4.51
CA GLY A 138 0.91 -5.15 5.51
C GLY A 138 -0.10 -5.00 6.65
N ALA A 139 0.38 -5.13 7.88
CA ALA A 139 -0.36 -4.90 9.10
C ALA A 139 0.34 -3.82 9.93
N SER A 140 -0.34 -2.69 10.24
CA SER A 140 0.26 -1.54 10.89
C SER A 140 -0.69 -0.87 11.89
N PHE A 141 -0.17 0.06 12.68
CA PHE A 141 -0.89 0.92 13.64
C PHE A 141 -1.45 0.25 14.90
N ALA A 142 -1.66 -1.07 14.96
CA ALA A 142 -2.05 -1.74 16.20
C ALA A 142 -0.83 -2.18 17.02
N ASP A 143 -1.10 -2.48 18.29
CA ASP A 143 -0.14 -3.09 19.20
C ASP A 143 -0.24 -4.61 19.11
N LEU A 144 0.82 -5.28 18.65
CA LEU A 144 0.84 -6.73 18.48
C LEU A 144 0.64 -7.46 19.82
N ASP A 145 1.28 -7.00 20.90
CA ASP A 145 1.14 -7.63 22.21
C ASP A 145 -0.31 -7.56 22.71
N ALA A 146 -0.97 -6.40 22.52
CA ALA A 146 -2.36 -6.25 22.87
C ALA A 146 -3.29 -7.14 22.03
N VAL A 147 -3.00 -7.29 20.74
CA VAL A 147 -3.76 -8.20 19.87
C VAL A 147 -3.55 -9.66 20.28
N LEU A 148 -2.31 -10.07 20.52
CA LEU A 148 -1.99 -11.45 20.92
C LEU A 148 -2.57 -11.81 22.30
N ALA A 149 -2.69 -10.85 23.21
CA ALA A 149 -3.36 -11.07 24.49
C ALA A 149 -4.87 -11.34 24.33
N ASP A 150 -5.50 -10.77 23.31
CA ASP A 150 -6.92 -10.99 22.99
C ASP A 150 -7.17 -12.28 22.19
N VAL A 151 -6.10 -12.90 21.67
CA VAL A 151 -6.15 -14.04 20.75
C VAL A 151 -5.41 -15.23 21.40
N PRO A 152 -6.06 -16.00 22.25
CA PRO A 152 -5.46 -17.15 22.93
C PRO A 152 -5.18 -18.29 21.94
N LEU A 153 -4.46 -19.33 22.42
CA LEU A 153 -4.04 -20.50 21.58
C LEU A 153 -5.22 -21.28 20.96
N GLU A 154 -6.40 -21.16 21.54
CA GLU A 154 -7.64 -21.75 21.00
C GLU A 154 -8.05 -21.15 19.63
N THR A 155 -7.37 -20.13 19.15
CA THR A 155 -7.55 -19.56 17.80
C THR A 155 -7.31 -20.54 16.66
N LYS A 156 -6.77 -21.71 16.92
CA LYS A 156 -6.79 -22.81 15.93
C LYS A 156 -8.20 -23.16 15.44
N ALA A 157 -9.22 -22.90 16.26
CA ALA A 157 -10.63 -23.07 15.88
C ALA A 157 -11.20 -21.91 15.07
N ASP A 158 -10.57 -20.71 15.15
CA ASP A 158 -10.98 -19.50 14.45
C ASP A 158 -9.77 -18.67 14.01
N PRO A 159 -9.08 -19.08 12.95
CA PRO A 159 -7.85 -18.42 12.49
C PRO A 159 -8.09 -16.99 11.94
N ALA A 160 -9.31 -16.61 11.60
CA ALA A 160 -9.63 -15.25 11.18
C ALA A 160 -9.57 -14.23 12.33
N ARG A 161 -9.74 -14.69 13.56
CA ARG A 161 -9.88 -13.86 14.76
C ARG A 161 -8.70 -12.93 15.01
N PHE A 162 -7.48 -13.32 14.62
CA PHE A 162 -6.30 -12.47 14.76
C PHE A 162 -6.47 -11.16 13.98
N PHE A 163 -6.84 -11.25 12.71
CA PHE A 163 -6.99 -10.05 11.85
C PHE A 163 -8.21 -9.22 12.22
N GLU A 164 -9.28 -9.83 12.66
CA GLU A 164 -10.44 -9.14 13.21
C GLU A 164 -10.08 -8.34 14.47
N ARG A 165 -9.29 -8.92 15.37
CA ARG A 165 -8.76 -8.23 16.56
C ARG A 165 -7.76 -7.15 16.22
N TRP A 166 -6.91 -7.39 15.20
CA TRP A 166 -5.99 -6.36 14.70
C TRP A 166 -6.75 -5.09 14.32
N VAL A 167 -7.77 -5.21 13.50
CA VAL A 167 -8.60 -4.07 13.07
C VAL A 167 -9.39 -3.47 14.24
N ALA A 168 -9.98 -4.29 15.11
CA ALA A 168 -10.70 -3.82 16.29
C ALA A 168 -9.82 -3.05 17.28
N ARG A 169 -8.51 -3.30 17.29
CA ARG A 169 -7.51 -2.53 18.06
C ARG A 169 -6.96 -1.30 17.29
N GLY A 170 -7.60 -0.92 16.21
CA GLY A 170 -7.23 0.26 15.43
C GLY A 170 -6.12 0.00 14.42
N GLY A 171 -5.78 -1.25 14.14
CA GLY A 171 -4.83 -1.61 13.09
C GLY A 171 -5.40 -1.42 11.70
N LEU A 172 -4.51 -1.17 10.74
CA LEU A 172 -4.80 -1.17 9.32
C LEU A 172 -4.22 -2.41 8.66
N LEU A 173 -4.92 -2.91 7.63
CA LEU A 173 -4.46 -3.97 6.75
C LEU A 173 -4.39 -3.43 5.32
N SER A 174 -3.28 -3.67 4.64
CA SER A 174 -3.05 -3.35 3.23
C SER A 174 -2.66 -4.62 2.48
N ILE A 175 -3.36 -4.95 1.40
CA ILE A 175 -2.95 -6.08 0.55
C ILE A 175 -1.80 -5.62 -0.32
N HIS A 176 -0.64 -6.25 -0.18
CA HIS A 176 0.59 -5.90 -0.88
C HIS A 176 0.60 -6.51 -2.29
N HIS A 177 1.17 -5.79 -3.25
CA HIS A 177 1.36 -6.16 -4.67
C HIS A 177 0.30 -7.13 -5.26
N PRO A 178 -1.02 -6.85 -5.08
CA PRO A 178 -2.13 -7.82 -5.23
C PRO A 178 -2.28 -8.39 -6.64
N PHE A 179 -1.75 -7.73 -7.67
CA PHE A 179 -1.83 -8.14 -9.07
C PHE A 179 -0.46 -8.36 -9.72
N VAL A 180 0.58 -8.62 -8.92
CA VAL A 180 1.91 -8.96 -9.42
C VAL A 180 1.98 -10.47 -9.71
N THR A 181 1.39 -10.86 -10.84
CA THR A 181 1.40 -12.25 -11.34
C THR A 181 2.60 -12.49 -12.24
N PRO A 182 3.17 -13.72 -12.29
CA PRO A 182 4.25 -14.04 -13.20
C PRO A 182 3.79 -14.01 -14.65
N LEU A 183 4.60 -13.47 -15.55
CA LEU A 183 4.33 -13.54 -16.98
C LEU A 183 4.59 -14.96 -17.51
N PRO A 184 3.74 -15.48 -18.40
CA PRO A 184 3.98 -16.75 -19.07
C PRO A 184 5.36 -16.79 -19.73
N GLY A 185 6.12 -17.85 -19.47
CA GLY A 185 7.48 -18.04 -20.01
C GLY A 185 8.60 -17.32 -19.26
N SER A 186 8.28 -16.52 -18.23
CA SER A 186 9.29 -15.89 -17.37
C SER A 186 9.96 -16.88 -16.43
N SER A 187 11.14 -16.51 -15.88
CA SER A 187 11.81 -17.27 -14.84
C SER A 187 10.97 -17.44 -13.58
N PHE A 188 10.17 -16.43 -13.23
CA PHE A 188 9.22 -16.47 -12.12
C PHE A 188 8.12 -17.50 -12.37
N ALA A 189 7.54 -17.56 -13.58
CA ALA A 189 6.55 -18.57 -13.92
C ALA A 189 7.14 -19.99 -13.90
N MET A 190 8.38 -20.17 -14.40
CA MET A 190 9.09 -21.46 -14.36
C MET A 190 9.41 -21.88 -12.91
N ALA A 191 9.76 -20.93 -12.04
CA ALA A 191 9.99 -21.16 -10.62
C ALA A 191 8.68 -21.26 -9.80
N LYS A 192 7.52 -21.04 -10.43
CA LYS A 192 6.19 -20.98 -9.77
C LYS A 192 6.10 -19.92 -8.67
N VAL A 193 6.84 -18.82 -8.83
CA VAL A 193 6.78 -17.67 -7.93
C VAL A 193 5.69 -16.73 -8.43
N ASP A 194 4.71 -16.49 -7.60
CA ASP A 194 3.59 -15.57 -7.86
C ASP A 194 3.35 -14.76 -6.59
N LEU A 195 3.54 -13.47 -6.69
CA LEU A 195 3.46 -12.53 -5.56
C LEU A 195 2.05 -11.94 -5.39
N SER A 196 1.10 -12.30 -6.28
CA SER A 196 -0.26 -11.77 -6.24
C SER A 196 -1.05 -12.24 -5.02
N TRP A 197 -2.04 -11.43 -4.63
CA TRP A 197 -3.07 -11.85 -3.68
C TRP A 197 -4.04 -12.82 -4.36
N ARG A 198 -3.94 -14.11 -4.03
CA ARG A 198 -4.69 -15.20 -4.71
C ARG A 198 -6.20 -15.00 -4.75
N PRO A 199 -6.88 -14.45 -3.71
CA PRO A 199 -8.31 -14.19 -3.79
C PRO A 199 -8.73 -13.24 -4.93
N PHE A 200 -7.81 -12.43 -5.47
CA PHE A 200 -8.11 -11.55 -6.59
C PHE A 200 -7.76 -12.16 -7.96
N THR A 201 -6.85 -13.13 -7.98
CA THR A 201 -6.31 -13.68 -9.23
C THR A 201 -6.73 -15.13 -9.49
N GLN A 202 -7.28 -15.80 -8.49
CA GLN A 202 -7.69 -17.21 -8.58
C GLN A 202 -9.08 -17.41 -7.98
N LYS A 203 -9.68 -18.56 -8.27
CA LYS A 203 -10.96 -18.99 -7.67
C LYS A 203 -10.68 -19.81 -6.42
N GLY A 204 -11.40 -19.49 -5.29
CA GLY A 204 -11.33 -20.24 -4.04
C GLY A 204 -11.91 -21.66 -4.12
N PRO A 205 -11.99 -22.36 -2.98
CA PRO A 205 -12.07 -21.80 -1.62
C PRO A 205 -10.70 -21.41 -1.04
N PHE A 206 -10.72 -20.42 -0.13
CA PHE A 206 -9.56 -19.96 0.60
C PHE A 206 -9.67 -20.24 2.10
N PRO A 207 -8.56 -20.30 2.86
CA PRO A 207 -8.60 -20.36 4.31
C PRO A 207 -9.36 -19.20 4.94
N ALA A 208 -9.95 -19.42 6.11
CA ALA A 208 -10.80 -18.43 6.78
C ALA A 208 -10.06 -17.12 7.08
N GLU A 209 -8.77 -17.19 7.45
CA GLU A 209 -7.92 -16.02 7.68
C GLU A 209 -7.68 -15.19 6.41
N ILE A 210 -7.55 -15.84 5.25
CA ILE A 210 -7.35 -15.17 3.95
C ILE A 210 -8.63 -14.45 3.52
N ASP A 211 -9.78 -15.08 3.72
CA ASP A 211 -11.08 -14.44 3.50
C ASP A 211 -11.30 -13.27 4.47
N ALA A 212 -10.91 -13.40 5.74
CA ALA A 212 -11.00 -12.32 6.72
C ALA A 212 -10.11 -11.12 6.32
N ILE A 213 -8.85 -11.35 5.95
CA ILE A 213 -7.94 -10.30 5.46
C ILE A 213 -8.58 -9.57 4.27
N THR A 214 -9.09 -10.31 3.29
CA THR A 214 -9.71 -9.74 2.09
C THR A 214 -10.90 -8.83 2.43
N ARG A 215 -11.72 -9.23 3.41
CA ARG A 215 -12.86 -8.41 3.88
C ARG A 215 -12.43 -7.21 4.71
N LEU A 216 -11.36 -7.31 5.50
CA LEU A 216 -10.92 -6.32 6.48
C LEU A 216 -9.90 -5.32 5.90
N ALA A 217 -9.27 -5.62 4.77
CA ALA A 217 -8.24 -4.77 4.18
C ALA A 217 -8.75 -3.34 3.92
N HIS A 218 -8.02 -2.32 4.33
CA HIS A 218 -8.36 -0.90 4.16
C HIS A 218 -7.96 -0.37 2.78
N GLY A 219 -7.07 -1.07 2.08
CA GLY A 219 -6.64 -0.69 0.75
C GLY A 219 -5.76 -1.73 0.09
N LEU A 220 -5.43 -1.45 -1.16
CA LEU A 220 -4.56 -2.27 -2.00
C LEU A 220 -3.29 -1.49 -2.34
N GLU A 221 -2.15 -2.15 -2.30
CA GLU A 221 -0.92 -1.60 -2.84
C GLU A 221 -0.97 -1.66 -4.37
N VAL A 222 -1.50 -0.59 -4.97
CA VAL A 222 -1.63 -0.47 -6.42
C VAL A 222 -0.30 -0.16 -7.11
N PHE A 223 0.65 0.37 -6.35
CA PHE A 223 1.99 0.68 -6.80
C PHE A 223 3.03 0.12 -5.82
N ASN A 224 3.85 -0.81 -6.29
CA ASN A 224 5.00 -1.35 -5.58
C ASN A 224 6.25 -1.07 -6.42
N LEU A 225 7.21 -0.31 -5.86
CA LEU A 225 8.37 0.16 -6.60
C LEU A 225 9.25 -1.01 -7.05
N THR A 226 9.57 -1.92 -6.13
CA THR A 226 10.43 -3.08 -6.41
C THR A 226 9.77 -4.02 -7.43
N ALA A 227 8.50 -4.37 -7.24
CA ALA A 227 7.78 -5.23 -8.18
C ALA A 227 7.64 -4.60 -9.58
N THR A 228 7.39 -3.29 -9.65
CA THR A 228 7.32 -2.54 -10.91
C THR A 228 8.67 -2.58 -11.62
N HIS A 229 9.76 -2.32 -10.89
CA HIS A 229 11.11 -2.38 -11.43
C HIS A 229 11.48 -3.76 -11.97
N LEU A 230 11.21 -4.82 -11.21
CA LEU A 230 11.45 -6.20 -11.63
C LEU A 230 10.66 -6.53 -12.91
N ARG A 231 9.43 -6.04 -13.05
CA ARG A 231 8.63 -6.23 -14.24
C ARG A 231 9.21 -5.53 -15.47
N ASP A 232 9.50 -4.25 -15.33
CA ASP A 232 9.94 -3.42 -16.44
C ASP A 232 11.31 -3.84 -16.98
N ARG A 233 12.23 -4.21 -16.08
CA ARG A 233 13.61 -4.51 -16.46
C ARG A 233 13.86 -5.95 -16.89
N TYR A 234 13.14 -6.90 -16.31
CA TYR A 234 13.35 -8.32 -16.58
C TYR A 234 12.26 -8.94 -17.45
N LEU A 235 11.55 -8.13 -18.25
CA LEU A 235 10.45 -8.57 -19.12
C LEU A 235 9.35 -9.31 -18.37
N LEU A 236 9.16 -8.99 -17.09
CA LEU A 236 8.11 -9.58 -16.27
C LEU A 236 6.76 -8.87 -16.47
N GLY A 237 6.69 -7.89 -17.35
CA GLY A 237 5.50 -7.15 -17.73
C GLY A 237 5.67 -5.64 -17.69
N ASP A 238 4.68 -4.96 -18.22
CA ASP A 238 4.57 -3.51 -18.19
C ASP A 238 4.09 -3.06 -16.78
N GLY A 239 4.90 -2.29 -16.07
CA GLY A 239 4.58 -1.76 -14.74
C GLY A 239 3.32 -0.90 -14.74
N GLU A 240 3.06 -0.16 -15.81
CA GLU A 240 1.82 0.60 -15.99
C GLU A 240 0.61 -0.33 -16.20
N ALA A 241 0.78 -1.48 -16.85
CA ALA A 241 -0.28 -2.49 -16.96
C ALA A 241 -0.62 -3.09 -15.61
N SER A 242 0.38 -3.37 -14.76
CA SER A 242 0.16 -3.83 -13.38
C SER A 242 -0.58 -2.80 -12.55
N LEU A 243 -0.20 -1.53 -12.66
CA LEU A 243 -0.86 -0.41 -11.99
C LEU A 243 -2.34 -0.31 -12.43
N ARG A 244 -2.61 -0.36 -13.74
CA ARG A 244 -3.99 -0.35 -14.26
C ARG A 244 -4.80 -1.56 -13.79
N ALA A 245 -4.22 -2.76 -13.78
CA ALA A 245 -4.88 -3.97 -13.27
C ALA A 245 -5.22 -3.82 -11.79
N SER A 246 -4.32 -3.26 -10.98
CA SER A 246 -4.53 -3.02 -9.56
C SER A 246 -5.67 -2.02 -9.32
N PHE A 247 -5.76 -0.94 -10.10
CA PHE A 247 -6.89 -0.01 -10.00
C PHE A 247 -8.21 -0.63 -10.48
N THR A 248 -8.20 -1.43 -11.53
CA THR A 248 -9.38 -2.16 -11.99
C THR A 248 -9.88 -3.14 -10.92
N GLY A 249 -8.97 -3.86 -10.27
CA GLY A 249 -9.27 -4.76 -9.16
C GLY A 249 -9.80 -4.02 -7.94
N LEU A 250 -9.20 -2.88 -7.59
CA LEU A 250 -9.67 -2.02 -6.50
C LEU A 250 -11.12 -1.57 -6.75
N ASP A 251 -11.44 -1.11 -7.96
CA ASP A 251 -12.81 -0.72 -8.34
C ASP A 251 -13.81 -1.87 -8.25
N ALA A 252 -13.40 -3.05 -8.69
CA ALA A 252 -14.22 -4.25 -8.60
C ALA A 252 -14.52 -4.60 -7.13
N GLU A 253 -13.49 -4.55 -6.26
CA GLU A 253 -13.68 -4.85 -4.83
C GLU A 253 -14.50 -3.77 -4.10
N VAL A 254 -14.36 -2.49 -4.44
CA VAL A 254 -15.24 -1.42 -3.91
C VAL A 254 -16.71 -1.73 -4.22
N ARG A 255 -17.01 -2.06 -5.48
CA ARG A 255 -18.41 -2.37 -5.90
C ARG A 255 -18.94 -3.64 -5.24
N LYS A 256 -18.09 -4.68 -5.11
CA LYS A 256 -18.45 -5.97 -4.51
C LYS A 256 -18.69 -5.86 -3.01
N GLN A 257 -17.79 -5.18 -2.30
CA GLN A 257 -17.83 -5.10 -0.84
C GLN A 257 -18.67 -3.94 -0.31
N ARG A 258 -19.05 -2.99 -1.17
CA ARG A 258 -19.78 -1.78 -0.77
C ARG A 258 -19.08 -1.04 0.37
N ARG A 259 -17.79 -0.84 0.25
CA ARG A 259 -16.99 -0.10 1.24
C ARG A 259 -15.84 0.66 0.58
N ARG A 260 -15.30 1.62 1.32
CA ARG A 260 -14.10 2.36 0.90
C ARG A 260 -12.90 1.42 0.86
N LEU A 261 -12.08 1.56 -0.19
CA LEU A 261 -10.77 0.94 -0.32
C LEU A 261 -9.80 1.98 -0.84
N ALA A 262 -8.71 2.19 -0.12
CA ALA A 262 -7.65 3.12 -0.51
C ALA A 262 -6.71 2.53 -1.57
N ALA A 263 -6.16 3.39 -2.42
CA ALA A 263 -5.00 3.06 -3.23
C ALA A 263 -3.73 3.39 -2.43
N PHE A 264 -2.90 2.41 -2.18
CA PHE A 264 -1.62 2.54 -1.48
C PHE A 264 -0.44 2.31 -2.43
N GLY A 265 0.71 2.84 -2.07
CA GLY A 265 1.99 2.56 -2.70
C GLY A 265 3.04 2.22 -1.66
N GLY A 266 3.96 1.34 -2.01
CA GLY A 266 5.11 0.98 -1.20
C GLY A 266 6.37 0.88 -2.04
N SER A 267 7.54 0.99 -1.39
CA SER A 267 8.80 0.71 -2.07
C SER A 267 9.13 -0.77 -2.10
N ASP A 268 8.66 -1.52 -1.11
CA ASP A 268 9.05 -2.91 -0.88
C ASP A 268 10.58 -3.04 -0.81
N SER A 269 11.17 -2.09 -0.09
CA SER A 269 12.59 -1.84 -0.12
C SER A 269 13.34 -2.72 0.87
N HIS A 270 14.20 -3.60 0.37
CA HIS A 270 15.11 -4.45 1.12
C HIS A 270 16.54 -3.88 1.22
N GLU A 271 16.87 -2.91 0.36
CA GLU A 271 18.18 -2.27 0.23
C GLU A 271 18.10 -0.74 0.34
N ASP A 272 19.15 -0.04 -0.09
CA ASP A 272 19.27 1.42 -0.04
C ASP A 272 18.41 2.16 -1.10
N HIS A 273 17.19 1.69 -1.35
CA HIS A 273 16.22 2.39 -2.20
C HIS A 273 14.92 2.64 -1.44
N LEU A 274 14.62 3.87 -1.15
CA LEU A 274 13.41 4.30 -0.45
C LEU A 274 12.82 5.49 -1.21
N ARG A 275 11.49 5.50 -1.40
CA ARG A 275 10.81 6.57 -2.14
C ARG A 275 9.45 6.88 -1.55
N ALA A 276 9.02 8.13 -1.72
CA ALA A 276 7.63 8.49 -1.51
C ALA A 276 6.74 7.75 -2.52
N SER A 277 6.04 6.75 -2.05
CA SER A 277 5.16 5.90 -2.87
C SER A 277 3.69 6.21 -2.60
N THR A 278 3.34 6.56 -1.36
CA THR A 278 2.00 7.00 -0.93
C THR A 278 2.06 8.43 -0.41
N PHE A 279 1.05 9.20 -0.77
CA PHE A 279 0.79 10.53 -0.24
C PHE A 279 -0.53 10.51 0.51
N VAL A 280 -0.56 11.01 1.74
CA VAL A 280 -1.73 10.97 2.62
C VAL A 280 -2.20 12.40 2.89
N VAL A 281 -3.48 12.66 2.65
CA VAL A 281 -4.11 13.92 3.08
C VAL A 281 -4.48 13.81 4.55
N ALA A 282 -3.82 14.57 5.40
CA ALA A 282 -3.94 14.48 6.85
C ALA A 282 -4.04 15.89 7.49
N ALA A 283 -4.70 15.96 8.65
CA ALA A 283 -4.83 17.20 9.41
C ALA A 283 -3.50 17.64 10.09
N ALA A 284 -2.61 16.69 10.38
CA ALA A 284 -1.33 16.94 11.04
C ALA A 284 -0.32 15.83 10.71
N ARG A 285 0.98 16.11 10.92
CA ARG A 285 2.05 15.13 10.79
C ARG A 285 2.17 14.30 12.09
N THR A 286 1.20 13.42 12.32
CA THR A 286 1.16 12.51 13.47
C THR A 286 0.72 11.11 13.04
N ARG A 287 1.10 10.07 13.81
CA ARG A 287 0.66 8.68 13.55
C ARG A 287 -0.87 8.59 13.44
N LEU A 288 -1.60 9.28 14.33
CA LEU A 288 -3.06 9.27 14.35
C LEU A 288 -3.66 9.88 13.07
N ALA A 289 -3.24 11.09 12.70
CA ALA A 289 -3.78 11.78 11.52
C ALA A 289 -3.42 11.04 10.21
N ILE A 290 -2.23 10.43 10.13
CA ILE A 290 -1.84 9.57 9.01
C ILE A 290 -2.75 8.34 8.95
N ARG A 291 -2.97 7.65 10.08
CA ARG A 291 -3.87 6.51 10.16
C ARG A 291 -5.28 6.87 9.69
N GLU A 292 -5.85 7.97 10.18
CA GLU A 292 -7.17 8.45 9.77
C GLU A 292 -7.24 8.74 8.26
N GLY A 293 -6.21 9.37 7.71
CA GLY A 293 -6.12 9.62 6.27
C GLY A 293 -6.10 8.33 5.45
N LEU A 294 -5.33 7.33 5.89
CA LEU A 294 -5.26 6.01 5.24
C LEU A 294 -6.59 5.27 5.35
N GLU A 295 -7.21 5.24 6.53
CA GLU A 295 -8.49 4.57 6.79
C GLU A 295 -9.64 5.16 5.96
N LEU A 296 -9.65 6.48 5.80
CA LEU A 296 -10.63 7.18 4.97
C LEU A 296 -10.34 7.11 3.47
N GLY A 297 -9.23 6.50 3.05
CA GLY A 297 -8.83 6.45 1.65
C GLY A 297 -8.39 7.80 1.08
N ARG A 298 -7.98 8.72 1.94
CA ARG A 298 -7.48 10.05 1.56
C ARG A 298 -6.04 10.00 1.09
N THR A 299 -5.80 9.22 0.04
CA THR A 299 -4.47 8.92 -0.47
C THR A 299 -4.34 9.15 -1.96
N CYS A 300 -3.11 9.36 -2.40
CA CYS A 300 -2.70 9.21 -3.78
C CYS A 300 -1.33 8.51 -3.84
N VAL A 301 -0.98 7.98 -5.00
CA VAL A 301 0.26 7.23 -5.20
C VAL A 301 1.12 7.90 -6.27
N ARG A 302 2.43 7.79 -6.15
CA ARG A 302 3.48 8.25 -7.06
C ARG A 302 3.64 9.77 -7.17
N ASP A 303 2.59 10.59 -7.02
CA ASP A 303 2.67 12.05 -7.07
C ASP A 303 1.61 12.70 -6.17
N ALA A 304 2.03 13.73 -5.42
CA ALA A 304 1.19 14.47 -4.48
C ALA A 304 0.06 15.26 -5.16
N LEU A 305 0.26 15.76 -6.39
CA LEU A 305 -0.73 16.59 -7.09
C LEU A 305 -2.02 15.83 -7.38
N ALA A 306 -1.96 14.50 -7.54
CA ALA A 306 -3.17 13.69 -7.68
C ALA A 306 -4.10 13.76 -6.46
N CYS A 307 -3.58 14.13 -5.26
CA CYS A 307 -4.39 14.34 -4.06
C CYS A 307 -5.23 15.63 -4.10
N SER A 308 -5.00 16.54 -5.05
CA SER A 308 -5.82 17.75 -5.25
C SER A 308 -7.20 17.44 -5.86
N PHE A 309 -7.40 16.19 -6.30
CA PHE A 309 -8.64 15.76 -6.93
C PHE A 309 -9.87 16.05 -6.05
N SER A 310 -10.86 16.66 -6.67
CA SER A 310 -12.13 17.03 -6.02
C SER A 310 -13.32 16.82 -6.95
N ALA A 311 -14.48 16.60 -6.34
CA ALA A 311 -15.77 16.51 -7.01
C ALA A 311 -16.80 17.34 -6.26
N GLN A 312 -17.69 18.02 -6.97
CA GLN A 312 -18.73 18.86 -6.37
C GLN A 312 -20.04 18.71 -7.14
N ALA A 313 -21.12 18.39 -6.42
CA ALA A 313 -22.48 18.54 -6.94
C ALA A 313 -22.89 20.02 -6.93
N GLU A 314 -23.81 20.41 -7.80
CA GLU A 314 -24.29 21.79 -7.85
C GLU A 314 -24.84 22.24 -6.49
N GLY A 315 -24.32 23.34 -5.96
CA GLY A 315 -24.68 23.87 -4.64
C GLY A 315 -24.27 23.01 -3.43
N GLY A 316 -23.62 21.87 -3.67
CA GLY A 316 -23.20 20.93 -2.62
C GLY A 316 -21.77 21.20 -2.09
N PRO A 317 -21.38 20.49 -1.04
CA PRO A 317 -20.01 20.54 -0.53
C PRO A 317 -19.03 19.96 -1.54
N VAL A 318 -17.76 20.38 -1.44
CA VAL A 318 -16.65 19.81 -2.20
C VAL A 318 -16.24 18.50 -1.56
N ALA A 319 -16.41 17.40 -2.28
CA ALA A 319 -15.84 16.10 -1.92
C ALA A 319 -14.38 16.01 -2.38
N ARG A 320 -13.55 15.33 -1.59
CA ARG A 320 -12.14 15.09 -1.84
C ARG A 320 -11.85 13.60 -1.92
N VAL A 321 -10.65 13.28 -2.28
CA VAL A 321 -10.14 11.90 -2.29
C VAL A 321 -10.56 11.16 -1.02
N GLY A 322 -11.18 10.00 -1.16
CA GLY A 322 -11.72 9.16 -0.07
C GLY A 322 -13.17 9.48 0.35
N ASP A 323 -13.72 10.61 -0.07
CA ASP A 323 -15.10 10.98 0.29
C ASP A 323 -16.13 10.22 -0.56
N ALA A 324 -17.36 10.12 -0.03
CA ALA A 324 -18.50 9.55 -0.72
C ALA A 324 -19.61 10.61 -0.92
N LEU A 325 -20.26 10.57 -2.07
CA LEU A 325 -21.39 11.41 -2.47
C LEU A 325 -22.55 10.51 -2.81
N GLU A 326 -23.73 10.77 -2.24
CA GLU A 326 -24.93 9.99 -2.49
C GLU A 326 -26.05 10.85 -3.10
N GLY A 327 -26.88 10.23 -3.94
CA GLY A 327 -28.00 10.90 -4.59
C GLY A 327 -27.58 11.93 -5.65
N VAL A 328 -26.35 11.83 -6.17
CA VAL A 328 -25.82 12.78 -7.16
C VAL A 328 -26.03 12.29 -8.58
N THR A 329 -26.40 13.21 -9.49
CA THR A 329 -26.62 12.91 -10.93
C THR A 329 -25.63 13.66 -11.83
N GLN A 330 -25.04 14.74 -11.32
CA GLN A 330 -24.05 15.53 -12.04
C GLN A 330 -22.99 16.04 -11.08
N LEU A 331 -21.72 16.00 -11.51
CA LEU A 331 -20.57 16.44 -10.72
C LEU A 331 -19.62 17.29 -11.56
N SER A 332 -19.16 18.39 -10.98
CA SER A 332 -17.98 19.10 -11.45
C SER A 332 -16.74 18.47 -10.85
N LEU A 333 -15.85 17.94 -11.70
CA LEU A 333 -14.60 17.29 -11.33
C LEU A 333 -13.42 18.24 -11.60
N SER A 334 -12.43 18.25 -10.70
CA SER A 334 -11.22 19.06 -10.86
C SER A 334 -10.00 18.40 -10.25
N VAL A 335 -8.84 18.55 -10.90
CA VAL A 335 -7.53 18.12 -10.41
C VAL A 335 -6.44 19.07 -10.92
N GLU A 336 -5.41 19.31 -10.11
CA GLU A 336 -4.28 20.18 -10.50
C GLU A 336 -3.25 19.40 -11.34
N GLY A 337 -2.48 20.13 -12.16
CA GLY A 337 -1.41 19.62 -13.01
C GLY A 337 -1.64 19.92 -14.50
N GLU A 338 -0.55 19.98 -15.28
CA GLU A 338 -0.62 20.27 -16.73
C GLU A 338 -1.23 19.09 -17.50
N ASP A 339 -0.73 17.89 -17.25
CA ASP A 339 -1.16 16.64 -17.90
C ASP A 339 -2.19 15.88 -17.06
N ALA A 340 -3.04 16.63 -16.33
CA ALA A 340 -4.00 16.02 -15.44
C ALA A 340 -5.28 15.62 -16.16
N GLU A 341 -5.84 14.48 -15.75
CA GLU A 341 -7.08 13.92 -16.27
C GLU A 341 -7.94 13.41 -15.10
N VAL A 342 -9.24 13.40 -15.28
CA VAL A 342 -10.19 12.76 -14.37
C VAL A 342 -10.83 11.56 -15.02
N PHE A 343 -11.17 10.56 -14.23
CA PHE A 343 -11.72 9.29 -14.71
C PHE A 343 -13.04 9.00 -14.01
N VAL A 344 -14.02 8.59 -14.78
CA VAL A 344 -15.33 8.12 -14.32
C VAL A 344 -15.48 6.67 -14.77
N ASP A 345 -15.47 5.72 -13.85
CA ASP A 345 -15.47 4.28 -14.14
C ASP A 345 -14.43 3.86 -15.20
N GLY A 346 -13.23 4.42 -15.10
CA GLY A 346 -12.13 4.14 -16.02
C GLY A 346 -12.14 4.93 -17.33
N LYS A 347 -13.20 5.69 -17.63
CA LYS A 347 -13.26 6.56 -18.82
C LYS A 347 -12.62 7.92 -18.50
N ALA A 348 -11.66 8.33 -19.31
CA ALA A 348 -10.94 9.59 -19.15
C ALA A 348 -11.74 10.82 -19.63
N TYR A 349 -11.56 11.91 -18.92
CA TYR A 349 -12.07 13.25 -19.22
C TYR A 349 -10.99 14.30 -18.92
N PRO A 350 -11.06 15.52 -19.48
CA PRO A 350 -10.17 16.61 -19.14
C PRO A 350 -10.14 16.93 -17.64
N LYS A 351 -9.04 17.49 -17.14
CA LYS A 351 -8.79 17.82 -15.73
C LYS A 351 -9.85 18.65 -15.01
N ALA A 352 -10.66 19.38 -15.79
CA ALA A 352 -11.83 20.11 -15.29
C ALA A 352 -13.01 19.73 -16.20
N SER A 353 -13.98 19.00 -15.68
CA SER A 353 -15.10 18.47 -16.46
C SER A 353 -16.36 18.42 -15.63
N VAL A 354 -17.50 18.66 -16.28
CA VAL A 354 -18.82 18.36 -15.74
C VAL A 354 -19.27 17.02 -16.31
N VAL A 355 -19.59 16.08 -15.45
CA VAL A 355 -19.95 14.72 -15.84
C VAL A 355 -21.31 14.31 -15.29
N THR A 356 -22.05 13.53 -16.07
CA THR A 356 -23.25 12.85 -15.59
C THR A 356 -22.85 11.56 -14.87
N VAL A 357 -23.41 11.34 -13.70
CA VAL A 357 -23.13 10.17 -12.85
C VAL A 357 -24.39 9.28 -12.82
N PRO A 358 -24.29 7.97 -13.13
CA PRO A 358 -25.41 7.06 -13.03
C PRO A 358 -25.85 6.84 -11.57
N PRO A 359 -27.08 6.34 -11.32
CA PRO A 359 -27.54 6.05 -9.96
C PRO A 359 -26.88 4.81 -9.33
N THR A 360 -25.98 4.15 -10.05
CA THR A 360 -25.20 3.00 -9.58
C THR A 360 -23.85 3.46 -9.03
N CYS A 361 -23.23 2.61 -8.21
CA CYS A 361 -21.91 2.88 -7.66
C CYS A 361 -20.89 3.24 -8.76
N THR A 362 -20.43 4.48 -8.74
CA THR A 362 -19.49 5.06 -9.69
C THR A 362 -18.20 5.43 -8.97
N VAL A 363 -17.08 5.02 -9.53
CA VAL A 363 -15.75 5.28 -8.99
C VAL A 363 -15.09 6.39 -9.79
N LEU A 364 -14.76 7.48 -9.10
CA LEU A 364 -14.12 8.66 -9.69
C LEU A 364 -12.67 8.72 -9.27
N ARG A 365 -11.74 9.00 -10.19
CA ARG A 365 -10.31 9.15 -9.94
C ARG A 365 -9.71 10.27 -10.73
N ALA A 366 -8.49 10.64 -10.35
CA ALA A 366 -7.66 11.53 -11.14
C ALA A 366 -6.26 10.99 -11.34
N ARG A 367 -5.66 11.39 -12.43
CA ARG A 367 -4.25 11.28 -12.72
C ARG A 367 -3.65 12.66 -12.85
N SER A 368 -2.46 12.89 -12.28
CA SER A 368 -1.66 14.09 -12.49
C SER A 368 -0.21 13.64 -12.68
N GLY A 369 0.36 13.91 -13.85
CA GLY A 369 1.65 13.35 -14.24
C GLY A 369 1.65 11.82 -14.16
N LYS A 370 2.52 11.25 -13.31
CA LYS A 370 2.56 9.80 -13.02
C LYS A 370 1.71 9.40 -11.81
N GLY A 371 1.15 10.37 -11.07
CA GLY A 371 0.38 10.14 -9.85
C GLY A 371 -1.06 9.76 -10.13
N TRP A 372 -1.65 8.97 -9.22
CA TRP A 372 -3.04 8.56 -9.24
C TRP A 372 -3.68 8.77 -7.88
N SER A 373 -4.90 9.28 -7.87
CA SER A 373 -5.68 9.39 -6.63
C SER A 373 -6.33 8.07 -6.22
N SER A 374 -6.58 7.89 -4.92
CA SER A 374 -7.65 7.03 -4.45
C SER A 374 -9.01 7.55 -4.95
N PRO A 375 -10.06 6.74 -4.89
CA PRO A 375 -11.35 7.16 -5.40
C PRO A 375 -12.02 8.29 -4.60
N ILE A 376 -12.86 9.07 -5.29
CA ILE A 376 -14.09 9.63 -4.75
C ILE A 376 -15.22 8.70 -5.19
N TYR A 377 -16.15 8.41 -4.31
CA TYR A 377 -17.22 7.45 -4.55
C TYR A 377 -18.54 8.20 -4.77
N ALA A 378 -19.27 7.88 -5.85
CA ALA A 378 -20.58 8.45 -6.10
C ALA A 378 -21.63 7.35 -6.16
N ASN A 379 -22.73 7.52 -5.40
CA ASN A 379 -23.88 6.59 -5.37
C ASN A 379 -23.51 5.15 -4.98
N CYS A 380 -22.50 4.95 -4.11
CA CYS A 380 -22.01 3.64 -3.74
C CYS A 380 -22.68 3.03 -2.49
N GLY A 381 -23.41 3.83 -1.71
CA GLY A 381 -24.04 3.40 -0.45
C GLY A 381 -22.99 3.12 0.63
N LEU A 382 -22.00 4.03 0.79
CA LEU A 382 -20.85 3.90 1.70
C LEU A 382 -21.03 4.70 2.98
#